data_cb32a433e0b0aaf2dfafb7fc99818156
#
_entry.id   cb32a433e0b0aaf2dfafb7fc99818156
#
_cell.length_a   1.000
_cell.length_b   1.000
_cell.length_c   1.000
_cell.angle_alpha   90.00
_cell.angle_beta   90.00
_cell.angle_gamma   90.00
#
_symmetry.space_group_name_H-M   'P 1'
#
loop_
_entity.id
_entity.type
_entity.pdbx_description
1 polymer ?
#
loop_
_entity_poly.entity_id
_entity_poly.type
_entity_poly.pdbx_seq_one_letter_code
_entity_poly.pdbx_strand_id
1 'polypeptide(L)'
;TSEYNKGIHYGTVYQQKSKELNLPARISWVILKTDQPGDDQVMNRLIQCRVDESEDKVRASARKIQEKYRNLKNRTVGKDRREVVVCQEIWRRIKAEPVAVEVPCAGSVRFADYDNLRNHEIFFNILMAHTVIHRWQRKQIGATEDGYTIIEASEDDYKEAKTIFEALFAFGGQKHNTLTNEDKVARALLKMNPSDGVFTIREVAAITELPHKTIRRALHGREGRKAGDG
;
A
#
# COMPACT_ATOMS: atom_id res chain seq x y z
N THR A 1 -21.73 -4.55 10.27
CA THR A 1 -21.94 -4.48 8.79
C THR A 1 -22.58 -3.19 8.30
N SER A 2 -23.16 -2.36 9.16
CA SER A 2 -23.95 -1.18 8.73
C SER A 2 -23.19 0.13 8.57
N GLU A 3 -21.99 0.28 9.14
CA GLU A 3 -21.28 1.56 9.14
C GLU A 3 -20.62 1.91 7.79
N TYR A 4 -20.23 0.92 7.01
CA TYR A 4 -19.60 1.14 5.71
C TYR A 4 -20.53 1.69 4.62
N ASN A 5 -21.83 1.68 4.84
CA ASN A 5 -22.83 2.16 3.88
C ASN A 5 -23.41 3.54 4.23
N LYS A 6 -22.98 4.13 5.35
CA LYS A 6 -23.41 5.48 5.72
C LYS A 6 -22.40 6.49 5.18
N GLY A 7 -22.90 7.52 4.50
CA GLY A 7 -22.08 8.67 4.10
C GLY A 7 -21.42 9.31 5.33
N ILE A 8 -20.24 9.87 5.14
CA ILE A 8 -19.50 10.56 6.20
C ILE A 8 -19.91 12.01 6.17
N HIS A 9 -20.47 12.49 7.28
CA HIS A 9 -20.76 13.91 7.51
C HIS A 9 -19.58 14.51 8.27
N TYR A 10 -18.93 15.48 7.68
CA TYR A 10 -17.79 16.15 8.28
C TYR A 10 -18.02 17.67 8.33
N GLY A 11 -18.06 18.20 9.54
CA GLY A 11 -18.11 19.64 9.78
C GLY A 11 -16.69 20.21 9.87
N THR A 12 -16.37 21.21 9.09
CA THR A 12 -15.11 21.94 9.15
C THR A 12 -15.33 23.43 9.13
N VAL A 13 -14.35 24.18 9.63
CA VAL A 13 -14.34 25.65 9.55
C VAL A 13 -13.33 26.04 8.47
N TYR A 14 -13.82 26.64 7.40
CA TYR A 14 -13.00 27.19 6.33
C TYR A 14 -13.27 28.69 6.20
N GLN A 15 -12.22 29.51 6.25
CA GLN A 15 -12.33 30.98 6.22
C GLN A 15 -13.35 31.54 7.25
N GLN A 16 -13.28 31.04 8.49
CA GLN A 16 -14.19 31.42 9.59
C GLN A 16 -15.68 31.09 9.37
N LYS A 17 -16.01 30.30 8.37
CA LYS A 17 -17.38 29.85 8.12
C LYS A 17 -17.46 28.34 8.34
N SER A 18 -18.49 27.91 9.07
CA SER A 18 -18.81 26.49 9.19
C SER A 18 -19.20 25.93 7.82
N LYS A 19 -18.58 24.85 7.40
CA LYS A 19 -18.88 24.15 6.17
C LYS A 19 -19.13 22.68 6.47
N GLU A 20 -20.27 22.19 6.06
CA GLU A 20 -20.60 20.77 6.11
C GLU A 20 -20.22 20.11 4.79
N LEU A 21 -19.47 19.02 4.88
CA LEU A 21 -19.08 18.18 3.77
C LEU A 21 -19.75 16.82 3.92
N ASN A 22 -20.54 16.47 2.92
CA ASN A 22 -21.15 15.16 2.82
C ASN A 22 -20.33 14.32 1.85
N LEU A 23 -19.64 13.32 2.37
CA LEU A 23 -18.84 12.39 1.57
C LEU A 23 -19.61 11.08 1.38
N PRO A 24 -19.58 10.49 0.18
CA PRO A 24 -20.17 9.17 -0.02
C PRO A 24 -19.51 8.12 0.87
N ALA A 25 -20.23 7.07 1.20
CA ALA A 25 -19.78 6.00 2.09
C ALA A 25 -18.48 5.32 1.63
N ARG A 26 -18.22 5.31 0.33
CA ARG A 26 -17.04 4.67 -0.28
C ARG A 26 -16.37 5.63 -1.24
N ILE A 27 -15.12 5.99 -0.94
CA ILE A 27 -14.30 6.87 -1.76
C ILE A 27 -12.96 6.20 -2.00
N SER A 28 -12.55 6.14 -3.27
CA SER A 28 -11.19 5.78 -3.63
C SER A 28 -10.38 7.05 -3.89
N TRP A 29 -9.30 7.24 -3.17
CA TRP A 29 -8.41 8.38 -3.33
C TRP A 29 -7.18 7.95 -4.10
N VAL A 30 -6.84 8.69 -5.16
CA VAL A 30 -5.59 8.55 -5.90
C VAL A 30 -4.83 9.86 -5.74
N ILE A 31 -3.69 9.80 -5.07
CA ILE A 31 -2.85 10.97 -4.82
C ILE A 31 -1.57 10.80 -5.65
N LEU A 32 -1.33 11.75 -6.56
CA LEU A 32 -0.09 11.83 -7.33
C LEU A 32 0.84 12.82 -6.65
N LYS A 33 2.06 12.38 -6.35
CA LYS A 33 3.07 13.21 -5.70
C LYS A 33 4.44 12.95 -6.31
N THR A 34 5.22 14.00 -6.50
CA THR A 34 6.60 13.92 -7.01
C THR A 34 7.63 13.79 -5.87
N ASP A 35 7.27 14.27 -4.68
CA ASP A 35 8.16 14.25 -3.51
C ASP A 35 7.83 13.12 -2.55
N GLN A 36 8.74 12.89 -1.62
CA GLN A 36 8.49 11.92 -0.55
C GLN A 36 7.29 12.36 0.32
N PRO A 37 6.48 11.41 0.76
CA PRO A 37 5.32 11.70 1.60
C PRO A 37 5.74 12.31 2.94
N GLY A 38 4.99 13.31 3.38
CA GLY A 38 5.37 14.09 4.55
C GLY A 38 4.91 13.55 5.90
N ASP A 39 3.94 12.66 5.96
CA ASP A 39 3.40 12.11 7.22
C ASP A 39 3.31 10.60 7.13
N ASP A 40 4.12 9.93 7.93
CA ASP A 40 4.17 8.47 7.99
C ASP A 40 2.81 7.87 8.36
N GLN A 41 2.02 8.53 9.20
CA GLN A 41 0.71 8.02 9.61
C GLN A 41 -0.30 8.00 8.46
N VAL A 42 -0.25 9.00 7.58
CA VAL A 42 -1.10 9.05 6.38
C VAL A 42 -0.63 8.04 5.36
N MET A 43 0.68 7.99 5.14
CA MET A 43 1.27 7.10 4.14
C MET A 43 1.08 5.63 4.47
N ASN A 44 1.01 5.33 5.74
CA ASN A 44 0.73 3.99 6.25
C ASN A 44 -0.67 3.47 5.89
N ARG A 45 -1.58 4.35 5.49
CA ARG A 45 -2.96 4.02 5.11
C ARG A 45 -3.17 3.97 3.61
N LEU A 46 -2.14 4.28 2.82
CA LEU A 46 -2.21 4.33 1.36
C LEU A 46 -1.36 3.21 0.74
N ILE A 47 -1.86 2.62 -0.32
CA ILE A 47 -1.05 1.74 -1.16
C ILE A 47 -0.16 2.62 -2.02
N GLN A 48 1.15 2.52 -1.84
CA GLN A 48 2.12 3.30 -2.58
C GLN A 48 2.56 2.54 -3.82
N CYS A 49 2.38 3.14 -4.99
CA CYS A 49 2.86 2.62 -6.26
C CYS A 49 3.87 3.61 -6.84
N ARG A 50 5.00 3.13 -7.31
CA ARG A 50 5.95 3.95 -8.05
C ARG A 50 5.75 3.74 -9.55
N VAL A 51 5.91 4.82 -10.29
CA VAL A 51 5.99 4.73 -11.75
C VAL A 51 7.37 4.20 -12.11
N ASP A 52 7.41 3.24 -13.02
CA ASP A 52 8.68 2.74 -13.56
C ASP A 52 9.33 3.84 -14.42
N GLU A 53 10.47 4.34 -13.98
CA GLU A 53 11.26 5.39 -14.62
C GLU A 53 12.49 4.81 -15.34
N SER A 54 12.48 3.52 -15.71
CA SER A 54 13.55 2.91 -16.48
C SER A 54 13.77 3.68 -17.80
N GLU A 55 15.00 3.80 -18.24
CA GLU A 55 15.35 4.51 -19.49
C GLU A 55 14.56 4.00 -20.69
N ASP A 56 14.33 2.68 -20.77
CA ASP A 56 13.57 2.08 -21.84
C ASP A 56 12.12 2.54 -21.86
N LYS A 57 11.51 2.66 -20.70
CA LYS A 57 10.14 3.14 -20.57
C LYS A 57 10.01 4.62 -20.86
N VAL A 58 10.99 5.42 -20.42
CA VAL A 58 11.06 6.85 -20.74
C VAL A 58 11.22 7.03 -22.25
N ARG A 59 12.14 6.28 -22.89
CA ARG A 59 12.33 6.29 -24.35
C ARG A 59 11.09 5.86 -25.11
N ALA A 60 10.43 4.79 -24.66
CA ALA A 60 9.18 4.31 -25.28
C ALA A 60 8.05 5.35 -25.15
N SER A 61 7.95 6.02 -24.01
CA SER A 61 6.98 7.10 -23.77
C SER A 61 7.26 8.30 -24.65
N ALA A 62 8.53 8.72 -24.79
CA ALA A 62 8.94 9.80 -25.68
C ALA A 62 8.58 9.48 -27.15
N ARG A 63 8.83 8.26 -27.63
CA ARG A 63 8.44 7.83 -29.00
C ARG A 63 6.91 7.92 -29.20
N LYS A 64 6.11 7.46 -28.23
CA LYS A 64 4.65 7.57 -28.30
C LYS A 64 4.17 9.01 -28.35
N ILE A 65 4.82 9.92 -27.61
CA ILE A 65 4.53 11.35 -27.67
C ILE A 65 4.85 11.89 -29.06
N GLN A 66 6.02 11.58 -29.61
CA GLN A 66 6.42 11.99 -30.95
C GLN A 66 5.45 11.48 -32.03
N GLU A 67 5.06 10.21 -31.98
CA GLU A 67 4.06 9.62 -32.87
C GLU A 67 2.70 10.33 -32.79
N LYS A 68 2.28 10.67 -31.57
CA LYS A 68 1.03 11.42 -31.36
C LYS A 68 1.06 12.79 -32.03
N TYR A 69 2.19 13.49 -32.02
CA TYR A 69 2.31 14.79 -32.67
C TYR A 69 2.60 14.70 -34.17
N ARG A 70 3.21 13.60 -34.62
CA ARG A 70 3.45 13.35 -36.05
C ARG A 70 2.17 13.10 -36.85
N ASN A 71 1.16 12.49 -36.22
CA ASN A 71 -0.06 12.09 -36.89
C ASN A 71 -1.30 12.63 -36.14
N LEU A 72 -2.05 13.52 -36.78
CA LEU A 72 -3.27 14.10 -36.21
C LEU A 72 -4.33 13.04 -35.84
N LYS A 73 -4.42 11.96 -36.60
CA LYS A 73 -5.33 10.83 -36.29
C LYS A 73 -4.98 10.14 -34.98
N ASN A 74 -3.71 10.16 -34.55
CA ASN A 74 -3.25 9.59 -33.29
C ASN A 74 -3.52 10.50 -32.08
N ARG A 75 -3.93 11.76 -32.29
CA ARG A 75 -4.31 12.68 -31.20
C ARG A 75 -5.69 12.38 -30.64
N THR A 76 -6.58 11.87 -31.45
CA THR A 76 -7.87 11.34 -31.00
C THR A 76 -7.66 9.94 -30.45
N VAL A 77 -7.08 9.83 -29.25
CA VAL A 77 -7.11 8.59 -28.48
C VAL A 77 -8.56 8.39 -28.09
N GLY A 78 -9.28 7.70 -28.99
CA GLY A 78 -10.71 7.52 -28.83
C GLY A 78 -11.04 6.84 -27.52
N LYS A 79 -12.06 7.36 -26.85
CA LYS A 79 -12.85 6.64 -25.84
C LYS A 79 -13.37 5.30 -26.37
N ASP A 80 -13.23 5.09 -27.68
CA ASP A 80 -13.75 3.96 -28.47
C ASP A 80 -12.71 2.86 -28.75
N ARG A 81 -11.55 2.88 -28.08
CA ARG A 81 -10.64 1.73 -28.14
C ARG A 81 -11.33 0.52 -27.54
N ARG A 82 -11.35 -0.58 -28.30
CA ARG A 82 -11.97 -1.84 -27.90
C ARG A 82 -11.58 -2.25 -26.47
N GLU A 83 -10.31 -2.08 -26.12
CA GLU A 83 -9.78 -2.42 -24.78
C GLU A 83 -10.42 -1.55 -23.70
N VAL A 84 -10.61 -0.26 -23.96
CA VAL A 84 -11.25 0.67 -23.01
C VAL A 84 -12.71 0.30 -22.81
N VAL A 85 -13.43 0.02 -23.90
CA VAL A 85 -14.85 -0.40 -23.87
C VAL A 85 -15.00 -1.70 -23.09
N VAL A 86 -14.11 -2.68 -23.33
CA VAL A 86 -14.11 -3.96 -22.61
C VAL A 86 -13.86 -3.72 -21.11
N CYS A 87 -12.85 -2.93 -20.75
CA CYS A 87 -12.58 -2.60 -19.34
C CYS A 87 -13.77 -1.90 -18.67
N GLN A 88 -14.38 -0.94 -19.36
CA GLN A 88 -15.56 -0.24 -18.84
C GLN A 88 -16.74 -1.19 -18.60
N GLU A 89 -16.97 -2.12 -19.52
CA GLU A 89 -18.04 -3.12 -19.39
C GLU A 89 -17.76 -4.10 -18.24
N ILE A 90 -16.51 -4.56 -18.08
CA ILE A 90 -16.12 -5.39 -16.93
C ILE A 90 -16.44 -4.67 -15.62
N TRP A 91 -16.02 -3.41 -15.48
CA TRP A 91 -16.29 -2.62 -14.28
C TRP A 91 -17.79 -2.36 -14.06
N ARG A 92 -18.53 -2.13 -15.12
CA ARG A 92 -19.98 -1.98 -15.05
C ARG A 92 -20.66 -3.23 -14.49
N ARG A 93 -20.26 -4.41 -14.98
CA ARG A 93 -20.79 -5.69 -14.49
C ARG A 93 -20.37 -5.98 -13.05
N ILE A 94 -19.11 -5.75 -12.70
CA ILE A 94 -18.63 -5.92 -11.31
C ILE A 94 -19.47 -5.08 -10.34
N LYS A 95 -19.78 -3.83 -10.73
CA LYS A 95 -20.61 -2.95 -9.89
C LYS A 95 -22.08 -3.35 -9.84
N ALA A 96 -22.62 -3.87 -10.93
CA ALA A 96 -24.04 -4.25 -11.00
C ALA A 96 -24.36 -5.51 -10.20
N GLU A 97 -23.38 -6.40 -10.07
CA GLU A 97 -23.55 -7.70 -9.43
C GLU A 97 -22.46 -7.88 -8.35
N PRO A 98 -22.61 -7.29 -7.18
CA PRO A 98 -21.62 -7.46 -6.11
C PRO A 98 -21.54 -8.92 -5.67
N VAL A 99 -20.34 -9.36 -5.31
CA VAL A 99 -20.05 -10.70 -4.80
C VAL A 99 -19.33 -10.63 -3.47
N ALA A 100 -19.48 -11.67 -2.66
CA ALA A 100 -18.65 -11.93 -1.50
C ALA A 100 -17.53 -12.89 -1.90
N VAL A 101 -16.36 -12.76 -1.29
CA VAL A 101 -15.20 -13.62 -1.55
C VAL A 101 -14.87 -14.40 -0.30
N GLU A 102 -14.80 -15.71 -0.41
CA GLU A 102 -14.23 -16.59 0.61
C GLU A 102 -12.79 -16.93 0.24
N VAL A 103 -11.90 -16.90 1.23
CA VAL A 103 -10.48 -17.19 1.07
C VAL A 103 -10.12 -18.42 1.90
N PRO A 104 -10.18 -19.64 1.35
CA PRO A 104 -9.98 -20.88 2.11
C PRO A 104 -8.60 -20.99 2.75
N CYS A 105 -7.58 -20.44 2.10
CA CYS A 105 -6.19 -20.47 2.58
C CYS A 105 -5.88 -19.40 3.64
N ALA A 106 -6.83 -18.55 4.04
CA ALA A 106 -6.57 -17.41 4.93
C ALA A 106 -5.85 -17.81 6.23
N GLY A 107 -6.28 -18.91 6.86
CA GLY A 107 -5.66 -19.42 8.10
C GLY A 107 -4.24 -19.96 7.94
N SER A 108 -3.81 -20.23 6.70
CA SER A 108 -2.48 -20.78 6.39
C SER A 108 -1.47 -19.71 5.98
N VAL A 109 -1.92 -18.49 5.70
CA VAL A 109 -1.04 -17.39 5.30
C VAL A 109 -0.15 -16.99 6.46
N ARG A 110 1.16 -16.87 6.20
CA ARG A 110 2.16 -16.43 7.17
C ARG A 110 2.83 -15.16 6.67
N PHE A 111 2.89 -14.16 7.53
CA PHE A 111 3.56 -12.89 7.27
C PHE A 111 4.90 -12.85 8.01
N ALA A 112 5.94 -12.37 7.34
CA ALA A 112 7.26 -12.21 7.95
C ALA A 112 7.23 -11.18 9.10
N ASP A 113 6.36 -10.18 8.99
CA ASP A 113 6.09 -9.17 10.01
C ASP A 113 4.65 -9.38 10.52
N TYR A 114 4.53 -10.22 11.52
CA TYR A 114 3.24 -10.60 12.07
C TYR A 114 2.54 -9.45 12.83
N ASP A 115 3.32 -8.53 13.40
CA ASP A 115 2.79 -7.44 14.21
C ASP A 115 2.15 -6.33 13.36
N ASN A 116 2.42 -6.33 12.06
CA ASN A 116 1.84 -5.35 11.16
C ASN A 116 0.48 -5.80 10.60
N LEU A 117 -0.55 -5.64 11.40
CA LEU A 117 -1.93 -6.04 11.04
C LEU A 117 -2.44 -5.40 9.73
N ARG A 118 -1.94 -4.21 9.39
CA ARG A 118 -2.32 -3.55 8.12
C ARG A 118 -1.84 -4.29 6.90
N ASN A 119 -0.66 -4.90 6.98
CA ASN A 119 -0.14 -5.72 5.89
C ASN A 119 -1.04 -6.91 5.62
N HIS A 120 -1.62 -7.49 6.67
CA HIS A 120 -2.59 -8.57 6.55
C HIS A 120 -3.83 -8.09 5.78
N GLU A 121 -4.41 -6.96 6.17
CA GLU A 121 -5.58 -6.40 5.50
C GLU A 121 -5.29 -6.04 4.04
N ILE A 122 -4.14 -5.41 3.76
CA ILE A 122 -3.76 -5.04 2.40
C ILE A 122 -3.60 -6.28 1.52
N PHE A 123 -2.91 -7.30 2.02
CA PHE A 123 -2.74 -8.55 1.28
C PHE A 123 -4.10 -9.19 0.95
N PHE A 124 -4.97 -9.37 1.93
CA PHE A 124 -6.28 -9.95 1.71
C PHE A 124 -7.17 -9.09 0.82
N ASN A 125 -7.09 -7.77 0.92
CA ASN A 125 -7.80 -6.87 0.00
C ASN A 125 -7.31 -7.02 -1.44
N ILE A 126 -6.00 -7.15 -1.68
CA ILE A 126 -5.44 -7.41 -3.02
C ILE A 126 -5.94 -8.77 -3.54
N LEU A 127 -5.89 -9.80 -2.71
CA LEU A 127 -6.35 -11.15 -3.06
C LEU A 127 -7.83 -11.15 -3.43
N MET A 128 -8.69 -10.58 -2.58
CA MET A 128 -10.11 -10.47 -2.84
C MET A 128 -10.40 -9.63 -4.10
N ALA A 129 -9.68 -8.53 -4.32
CA ALA A 129 -9.84 -7.70 -5.51
C ALA A 129 -9.48 -8.48 -6.78
N HIS A 130 -8.38 -9.25 -6.76
CA HIS A 130 -7.99 -10.13 -7.87
C HIS A 130 -9.08 -11.17 -8.15
N THR A 131 -9.58 -11.85 -7.11
CA THR A 131 -10.67 -12.83 -7.22
C THR A 131 -11.93 -12.21 -7.83
N VAL A 132 -12.31 -10.99 -7.42
CA VAL A 132 -13.48 -10.27 -7.96
C VAL A 132 -13.31 -9.93 -9.44
N ILE A 133 -12.11 -9.53 -9.87
CA ILE A 133 -11.83 -9.26 -11.29
C ILE A 133 -12.00 -10.53 -12.12
N HIS A 134 -11.60 -11.69 -11.57
CA HIS A 134 -11.68 -12.99 -12.22
C HIS A 134 -12.94 -13.80 -11.85
N ARG A 135 -13.96 -13.15 -11.28
CA ARG A 135 -15.17 -13.79 -10.71
C ARG A 135 -15.86 -14.79 -11.62
N TRP A 136 -15.90 -14.54 -12.93
CA TRP A 136 -16.57 -15.44 -13.87
C TRP A 136 -15.80 -16.75 -14.13
N GLN A 137 -14.57 -16.83 -13.63
CA GLN A 137 -13.69 -18.00 -13.72
C GLN A 137 -13.56 -18.69 -12.35
N ARG A 138 -14.27 -18.20 -11.34
CA ARG A 138 -14.20 -18.72 -9.96
C ARG A 138 -15.41 -19.58 -9.63
N LYS A 139 -15.19 -20.54 -8.75
CA LYS A 139 -16.24 -21.42 -8.27
C LYS A 139 -17.19 -20.63 -7.38
N GLN A 140 -18.47 -20.74 -7.67
CA GLN A 140 -19.53 -20.25 -6.80
C GLN A 140 -19.82 -21.30 -5.75
N ILE A 141 -19.82 -20.91 -4.48
CA ILE A 141 -19.96 -21.83 -3.34
C ILE A 141 -21.23 -21.58 -2.51
N GLY A 142 -21.96 -20.52 -2.81
CA GLY A 142 -23.20 -20.20 -2.11
C GLY A 142 -23.64 -18.78 -2.30
N ALA A 143 -24.50 -18.32 -1.38
CA ALA A 143 -24.94 -16.95 -1.27
C ALA A 143 -24.92 -16.50 0.19
N THR A 144 -24.70 -15.21 0.42
CA THR A 144 -24.82 -14.59 1.73
C THR A 144 -26.28 -14.43 2.13
N GLU A 145 -26.55 -14.15 3.39
CA GLU A 145 -27.90 -13.84 3.88
C GLU A 145 -28.54 -12.65 3.14
N ASP A 146 -27.72 -11.69 2.71
CA ASP A 146 -28.13 -10.52 1.90
C ASP A 146 -28.28 -10.84 0.41
N GLY A 147 -28.12 -12.10 0.00
CA GLY A 147 -28.31 -12.56 -1.38
C GLY A 147 -27.11 -12.33 -2.32
N TYR A 148 -25.94 -11.95 -1.81
CA TYR A 148 -24.72 -11.85 -2.65
C TYR A 148 -24.15 -13.23 -2.95
N THR A 149 -23.82 -13.48 -4.21
CA THR A 149 -23.11 -14.71 -4.60
C THR A 149 -21.76 -14.78 -3.90
N ILE A 150 -21.43 -15.92 -3.29
CA ILE A 150 -20.13 -16.19 -2.69
C ILE A 150 -19.28 -16.91 -3.72
N ILE A 151 -18.09 -16.38 -3.99
CA ILE A 151 -17.06 -16.98 -4.85
C ILE A 151 -15.83 -17.36 -4.04
N GLU A 152 -15.18 -18.45 -4.42
CA GLU A 152 -13.99 -18.97 -3.75
C GLU A 152 -12.72 -18.44 -4.43
N ALA A 153 -11.79 -17.89 -3.64
CA ALA A 153 -10.48 -17.52 -4.11
C ALA A 153 -9.65 -18.77 -4.43
N SER A 154 -8.97 -18.76 -5.58
CA SER A 154 -8.12 -19.85 -6.04
C SER A 154 -6.67 -19.72 -5.56
N GLU A 155 -5.88 -20.78 -5.75
CA GLU A 155 -4.43 -20.72 -5.53
C GLU A 155 -3.73 -19.71 -6.45
N ASP A 156 -4.24 -19.54 -7.67
CA ASP A 156 -3.69 -18.55 -8.61
C ASP A 156 -3.94 -17.11 -8.13
N ASP A 157 -5.13 -16.84 -7.54
CA ASP A 157 -5.40 -15.54 -6.90
C ASP A 157 -4.42 -15.25 -5.78
N TYR A 158 -4.08 -16.26 -4.99
CA TYR A 158 -3.08 -16.13 -3.94
C TYR A 158 -1.68 -15.83 -4.50
N LYS A 159 -1.24 -16.55 -5.54
CA LYS A 159 0.07 -16.34 -6.17
C LYS A 159 0.20 -14.94 -6.76
N GLU A 160 -0.82 -14.48 -7.47
CA GLU A 160 -0.84 -13.14 -8.06
C GLU A 160 -0.90 -12.06 -6.98
N ALA A 161 -1.75 -12.22 -5.96
CA ALA A 161 -1.81 -11.31 -4.83
C ALA A 161 -0.47 -11.22 -4.11
N LYS A 162 0.23 -12.34 -3.92
CA LYS A 162 1.56 -12.39 -3.33
C LYS A 162 2.57 -11.62 -4.17
N THR A 163 2.59 -11.84 -5.47
CA THR A 163 3.49 -11.15 -6.41
C THR A 163 3.28 -9.63 -6.37
N ILE A 164 2.02 -9.18 -6.39
CA ILE A 164 1.68 -7.75 -6.29
C ILE A 164 2.10 -7.19 -4.93
N PHE A 165 1.80 -7.92 -3.86
CA PHE A 165 2.12 -7.51 -2.50
C PHE A 165 3.64 -7.36 -2.29
N GLU A 166 4.43 -8.37 -2.71
CA GLU A 166 5.90 -8.34 -2.62
C GLU A 166 6.48 -7.20 -3.46
N ALA A 167 5.95 -6.93 -4.65
CA ALA A 167 6.37 -5.80 -5.46
C ALA A 167 6.11 -4.45 -4.79
N LEU A 168 4.96 -4.26 -4.14
CA LEU A 168 4.67 -3.04 -3.36
C LEU A 168 5.69 -2.81 -2.25
N PHE A 169 6.15 -3.89 -1.60
CA PHE A 169 7.19 -3.81 -0.55
C PHE A 169 8.58 -3.57 -1.11
N ALA A 170 8.96 -4.24 -2.19
CA ALA A 170 10.27 -4.10 -2.81
C ALA A 170 10.55 -2.66 -3.26
N PHE A 171 9.53 -1.93 -3.73
CA PHE A 171 9.65 -0.54 -4.16
C PHE A 171 9.55 0.49 -3.02
N GLY A 172 9.60 0.03 -1.75
CA GLY A 172 9.55 0.92 -0.59
C GLY A 172 8.16 1.49 -0.30
N GLY A 173 7.14 0.93 -0.93
CA GLY A 173 5.75 1.14 -0.56
C GLY A 173 5.50 0.44 0.75
N GLN A 174 5.29 1.19 1.80
CA GLN A 174 5.11 0.75 3.18
C GLN A 174 6.39 0.23 3.86
N LYS A 175 7.35 1.10 4.06
CA LYS A 175 8.34 0.96 5.12
C LYS A 175 7.63 1.05 6.48
N HIS A 176 6.83 0.02 6.80
CA HIS A 176 6.24 -0.13 8.12
C HIS A 176 7.13 -0.89 9.08
N ASN A 177 8.33 -1.13 8.71
CA ASN A 177 9.45 -1.29 9.60
C ASN A 177 10.59 -0.46 9.04
N THR A 178 10.51 0.84 9.10
CA THR A 178 11.71 1.54 9.53
C THR A 178 11.98 0.93 10.89
N LEU A 179 12.84 -0.11 10.89
CA LEU A 179 13.50 -0.57 12.09
C LEU A 179 13.73 0.66 12.93
N THR A 180 13.19 0.69 14.13
CA THR A 180 13.46 1.82 15.01
C THR A 180 14.96 2.02 15.02
N ASN A 181 15.45 3.18 15.35
CA ASN A 181 16.90 3.36 15.42
C ASN A 181 17.51 2.36 16.40
N GLU A 182 16.75 1.98 17.43
CA GLU A 182 17.05 0.93 18.38
C GLU A 182 17.19 -0.44 17.70
N ASP A 183 16.25 -0.82 16.85
CA ASP A 183 16.28 -2.09 16.11
C ASP A 183 17.44 -2.14 15.09
N LYS A 184 17.72 -1.02 14.42
CA LYS A 184 18.88 -0.92 13.50
C LYS A 184 20.18 -1.14 14.26
N VAL A 185 20.33 -0.49 15.41
CA VAL A 185 21.50 -0.63 16.26
C VAL A 185 21.60 -2.06 16.80
N ALA A 186 20.51 -2.64 17.31
CA ALA A 186 20.49 -4.01 17.82
C ALA A 186 20.88 -5.03 16.73
N ARG A 187 20.32 -4.90 15.52
CA ARG A 187 20.69 -5.76 14.38
C ARG A 187 22.13 -5.59 13.91
N ALA A 188 22.65 -4.37 13.95
CA ALA A 188 24.06 -4.11 13.65
C ALA A 188 24.96 -4.80 14.66
N LEU A 189 24.66 -4.68 15.95
CA LEU A 189 25.40 -5.35 17.02
C LEU A 189 25.39 -6.87 16.88
N LEU A 190 24.24 -7.47 16.56
CA LEU A 190 24.12 -8.91 16.30
C LEU A 190 24.94 -9.37 15.09
N LYS A 191 25.06 -8.53 14.07
CA LYS A 191 25.87 -8.86 12.86
C LYS A 191 27.35 -8.71 13.10
N MET A 192 27.78 -7.80 13.95
CA MET A 192 29.20 -7.54 14.23
C MET A 192 29.88 -8.71 14.96
N ASN A 193 29.13 -9.47 15.76
CA ASN A 193 29.62 -10.62 16.55
C ASN A 193 31.06 -10.38 17.05
N PRO A 194 31.28 -9.33 17.86
CA PRO A 194 32.62 -8.94 18.24
C PRO A 194 33.28 -10.04 19.09
N SER A 195 34.46 -10.50 18.67
CA SER A 195 35.21 -11.52 19.39
C SER A 195 35.51 -11.16 20.82
N ASP A 196 35.60 -9.87 21.13
CA ASP A 196 35.97 -9.32 22.43
C ASP A 196 34.78 -8.75 23.21
N GLY A 197 33.52 -8.86 22.67
CA GLY A 197 32.32 -8.28 23.28
C GLY A 197 32.29 -6.75 23.33
N VAL A 198 33.26 -6.08 22.70
CA VAL A 198 33.38 -4.62 22.70
C VAL A 198 33.16 -4.08 21.29
N PHE A 199 32.38 -3.03 21.16
CA PHE A 199 32.14 -2.32 19.90
C PHE A 199 32.26 -0.82 20.11
N THR A 200 32.62 -0.10 19.06
CA THR A 200 32.67 1.35 19.05
C THR A 200 31.43 1.94 18.36
N ILE A 201 31.01 3.13 18.77
CA ILE A 201 29.92 3.86 18.13
C ILE A 201 30.22 4.11 16.64
N ARG A 202 31.50 4.23 16.30
CA ARG A 202 31.94 4.46 14.91
C ARG A 202 31.72 3.25 14.02
N GLU A 203 31.94 2.05 14.53
CA GLU A 203 31.67 0.80 13.82
C GLU A 203 30.17 0.60 13.60
N VAL A 204 29.37 0.84 14.63
CA VAL A 204 27.92 0.80 14.53
C VAL A 204 27.39 1.83 13.52
N ALA A 205 27.98 3.04 13.50
CA ALA A 205 27.61 4.09 12.55
C ALA A 205 27.92 3.70 11.09
N ALA A 206 29.04 3.02 10.86
CA ALA A 206 29.43 2.55 9.53
C ALA A 206 28.45 1.50 8.97
N ILE A 207 27.83 0.68 9.83
CA ILE A 207 26.86 -0.35 9.43
C ILE A 207 25.45 0.21 9.31
N THR A 208 25.06 1.11 10.22
CA THR A 208 23.68 1.61 10.32
C THR A 208 23.43 2.88 9.55
N GLU A 209 24.48 3.57 9.13
CA GLU A 209 24.45 4.93 8.53
C GLU A 209 23.77 5.98 9.44
N LEU A 210 23.65 5.69 10.72
CA LEU A 210 23.03 6.59 11.70
C LEU A 210 24.06 7.56 12.29
N PRO A 211 23.63 8.81 12.59
CA PRO A 211 24.47 9.75 13.34
C PRO A 211 24.86 9.20 14.72
N HIS A 212 26.08 9.47 15.17
CA HIS A 212 26.60 9.03 16.48
C HIS A 212 25.68 9.39 17.66
N LYS A 213 25.05 10.58 17.61
CA LYS A 213 24.09 11.03 18.62
C LYS A 213 22.85 10.13 18.68
N THR A 214 22.37 9.66 17.52
CA THR A 214 21.21 8.76 17.42
C THR A 214 21.56 7.39 17.98
N ILE A 215 22.77 6.88 17.66
CA ILE A 215 23.24 5.59 18.17
C ILE A 215 23.38 5.64 19.70
N ARG A 216 23.99 6.69 20.26
CA ARG A 216 24.09 6.86 21.71
C ARG A 216 22.71 6.85 22.37
N ARG A 217 21.75 7.54 21.76
CA ARG A 217 20.38 7.59 22.28
C ARG A 217 19.68 6.22 22.22
N ALA A 218 19.93 5.45 21.18
CA ALA A 218 19.41 4.10 21.03
C ALA A 218 19.99 3.13 22.07
N LEU A 219 21.28 3.29 22.40
CA LEU A 219 21.97 2.44 23.39
C LEU A 219 21.66 2.80 24.85
N HIS A 220 21.54 4.08 25.16
CA HIS A 220 21.40 4.56 26.54
C HIS A 220 19.99 5.03 26.92
N GLY A 221 19.05 5.01 25.97
CA GLY A 221 17.71 5.54 26.15
C GLY A 221 17.67 7.08 26.14
N ARG A 222 16.48 7.64 26.29
CA ARG A 222 16.31 9.06 26.57
C ARG A 222 16.67 9.28 28.05
N GLU A 223 17.72 10.03 28.33
CA GLU A 223 17.89 10.60 29.66
C GLU A 223 16.58 11.27 30.04
N GLY A 224 15.97 10.78 31.11
CA GLY A 224 14.70 11.34 31.59
C GLY A 224 14.89 12.84 31.77
N ARG A 225 13.93 13.64 31.27
CA ARG A 225 13.81 15.02 31.78
C ARG A 225 13.72 14.91 33.28
N LYS A 226 14.76 15.40 34.00
CA LYS A 226 14.65 15.70 35.37
C LYS A 226 13.42 16.59 35.52
N ALA A 227 12.41 16.13 36.27
CA ALA A 227 11.34 16.99 36.70
C ALA A 227 11.99 18.18 37.37
N GLY A 228 11.82 19.35 36.78
CA GLY A 228 12.30 20.59 37.37
C GLY A 228 11.54 20.78 38.69
N ASP A 229 12.29 20.85 39.76
CA ASP A 229 11.85 21.44 41.02
C ASP A 229 11.47 22.90 40.72
N GLY A 230 10.22 23.24 40.98
CA GLY A 230 9.67 24.57 40.88
C GLY A 230 8.34 24.60 41.58
#